data_fd6d874245964eb95bb521f37f3c9a47
#
_entry.id   fd6d874245964eb95bb521f37f3c9a47
#
_cell.length_a   1.000
_cell.length_b   1.000
_cell.length_c   1.000
_cell.angle_alpha   90.00
_cell.angle_beta   90.00
_cell.angle_gamma   90.00
#
_symmetry.space_group_name_H-M   'P 1'
#
loop_
_entity.id
_entity.type
_entity.pdbx_description
1 polymer ?
#
loop_
_entity_poly.entity_id
_entity_poly.type
_entity_poly.pdbx_seq_one_letter_code
_entity_poly.pdbx_strand_id
1 'polypeptide(L)'
;MSIKKIVVTISILAIFAIALIIYPSMNQSVRAEQVNSAGYKNQSISFQEAKGLLKTYERIAASDAIIAQYFGKDLVDKILAQPGCVGVRMYYGKHTNGKPGMIIMGVDKNGKDIVSGVLAGPVIICPPYCGDTK
;
A
#
# COMPACT_ATOMS: atom_id res chain seq x y z
N MET A 1 -36.90 42.61 7.83
CA MET A 1 -36.51 41.26 8.31
C MET A 1 -36.00 41.43 9.73
N SER A 2 -36.53 40.64 10.70
CA SER A 2 -36.19 40.85 12.14
C SER A 2 -34.74 40.51 12.41
N ILE A 3 -34.06 41.32 13.23
CA ILE A 3 -32.62 41.14 13.60
C ILE A 3 -32.38 39.71 14.15
N LYS A 4 -33.36 39.16 14.88
CA LYS A 4 -33.29 37.76 15.36
C LYS A 4 -33.15 36.72 14.26
N LYS A 5 -33.82 36.88 13.10
CA LYS A 5 -33.71 35.97 11.94
C LYS A 5 -32.32 36.08 11.25
N ILE A 6 -31.76 37.28 11.23
CA ILE A 6 -30.44 37.52 10.65
C ILE A 6 -29.35 36.87 11.50
N VAL A 7 -29.41 37.01 12.83
CA VAL A 7 -28.42 36.39 13.74
C VAL A 7 -28.47 34.88 13.67
N VAL A 8 -29.65 34.27 13.60
CA VAL A 8 -29.80 32.80 13.48
C VAL A 8 -29.24 32.27 12.18
N THR A 9 -29.47 32.97 11.04
CA THR A 9 -28.93 32.56 9.73
C THR A 9 -27.42 32.67 9.68
N ILE A 10 -26.81 33.71 10.22
CA ILE A 10 -25.36 33.88 10.31
C ILE A 10 -24.71 32.76 11.14
N SER A 11 -25.35 32.43 12.30
CA SER A 11 -24.85 31.35 13.17
C SER A 11 -24.90 29.99 12.50
N ILE A 12 -25.92 29.67 11.73
CA ILE A 12 -26.05 28.39 11.00
C ILE A 12 -25.00 28.31 9.88
N LEU A 13 -24.77 29.40 9.13
CA LEU A 13 -23.74 29.44 8.09
C LEU A 13 -22.33 29.29 8.65
N ALA A 14 -22.04 29.88 9.81
CA ALA A 14 -20.74 29.76 10.48
C ALA A 14 -20.48 28.31 10.93
N ILE A 15 -21.49 27.64 11.48
CA ILE A 15 -21.39 26.21 11.89
C ILE A 15 -21.14 25.31 10.70
N PHE A 16 -21.83 25.57 9.56
CA PHE A 16 -21.62 24.81 8.33
C PHE A 16 -20.20 25.02 7.75
N ALA A 17 -19.69 26.25 7.78
CA ALA A 17 -18.33 26.54 7.31
C ALA A 17 -17.27 25.84 8.17
N ILE A 18 -17.44 25.82 9.48
CA ILE A 18 -16.55 25.12 10.42
C ILE A 18 -16.60 23.60 10.18
N ALA A 19 -17.79 23.05 9.97
CA ALA A 19 -17.94 21.61 9.67
C ALA A 19 -17.23 21.21 8.37
N LEU A 20 -17.28 22.03 7.32
CA LEU A 20 -16.59 21.79 6.05
C LEU A 20 -15.06 21.82 6.15
N ILE A 21 -14.51 22.56 7.13
CA ILE A 21 -13.07 22.65 7.37
C ILE A 21 -12.59 21.47 8.25
N ILE A 22 -13.37 21.09 9.26
CA ILE A 22 -12.98 20.06 10.23
C ILE A 22 -13.14 18.65 9.63
N TYR A 23 -14.18 18.42 8.83
CA TYR A 23 -14.49 17.10 8.28
C TYR A 23 -13.35 16.48 7.44
N PRO A 24 -12.70 17.18 6.50
CA PRO A 24 -11.55 16.64 5.78
C PRO A 24 -10.32 16.39 6.66
N SER A 25 -10.09 17.24 7.68
CA SER A 25 -8.96 17.06 8.61
C SER A 25 -9.14 15.83 9.50
N MET A 26 -10.32 15.58 9.99
CA MET A 26 -10.62 14.37 10.80
C MET A 26 -10.50 13.09 9.97
N ASN A 27 -10.94 13.12 8.72
CA ASN A 27 -10.86 11.95 7.84
C ASN A 27 -9.40 11.65 7.40
N GLN A 28 -8.54 12.66 7.29
CA GLN A 28 -7.11 12.47 7.06
C GLN A 28 -6.38 11.88 8.28
N SER A 29 -6.68 12.31 9.48
CA SER A 29 -6.05 11.80 10.70
C SER A 29 -6.42 10.33 10.97
N VAL A 30 -7.68 9.96 10.79
CA VAL A 30 -8.15 8.57 10.92
C VAL A 30 -7.49 7.66 9.87
N ARG A 31 -7.32 8.15 8.63
CA ARG A 31 -6.67 7.38 7.57
C ARG A 31 -5.17 7.20 7.83
N ALA A 32 -4.48 8.23 8.33
CA ALA A 32 -3.06 8.16 8.69
C ALA A 32 -2.82 7.22 9.88
N GLU A 33 -3.70 7.22 10.88
CA GLU A 33 -3.62 6.34 12.04
C GLU A 33 -3.88 4.88 11.68
N GLN A 34 -4.81 4.59 10.77
CA GLN A 34 -5.02 3.24 10.26
C GLN A 34 -3.80 2.70 9.49
N VAL A 35 -3.13 3.53 8.70
CA VAL A 35 -1.92 3.13 7.98
C VAL A 35 -0.76 2.90 8.96
N ASN A 36 -0.58 3.77 9.94
CA ASN A 36 0.45 3.62 10.97
C ASN A 36 0.21 2.39 11.85
N SER A 37 -1.01 2.11 12.26
CA SER A 37 -1.35 0.92 13.04
C SER A 37 -1.18 -0.38 12.23
N ALA A 38 -1.43 -0.36 10.93
CA ALA A 38 -1.18 -1.49 10.04
C ALA A 38 0.34 -1.72 9.81
N GLY A 39 1.14 -0.66 9.72
CA GLY A 39 2.60 -0.76 9.52
C GLY A 39 3.34 -1.33 10.73
N TYR A 40 2.82 -1.19 11.94
CA TYR A 40 3.43 -1.70 13.17
C TYR A 40 2.91 -3.07 13.62
N LYS A 41 1.91 -3.64 12.98
CA LYS A 41 1.49 -5.01 13.29
C LYS A 41 2.55 -5.98 12.79
N ASN A 42 3.00 -6.85 13.67
CA ASN A 42 3.83 -7.99 13.27
C ASN A 42 3.04 -8.85 12.28
N GLN A 43 3.44 -8.82 11.00
CA GLN A 43 2.84 -9.58 9.90
C GLN A 43 3.65 -10.84 9.59
N SER A 44 4.57 -11.23 10.49
CA SER A 44 5.35 -12.44 10.29
C SER A 44 4.46 -13.68 10.45
N ILE A 45 4.68 -14.65 9.57
CA ILE A 45 4.02 -15.94 9.57
C ILE A 45 5.07 -17.04 9.65
N SER A 46 4.68 -18.22 10.11
CA SER A 46 5.56 -19.39 10.14
C SER A 46 5.78 -19.93 8.71
N PHE A 47 6.89 -20.67 8.53
CA PHE A 47 7.14 -21.36 7.26
C PHE A 47 6.03 -22.35 6.89
N GLN A 48 5.46 -23.06 7.87
CA GLN A 48 4.38 -24.02 7.64
C GLN A 48 3.10 -23.32 7.16
N GLU A 49 2.79 -22.16 7.73
CA GLU A 49 1.66 -21.34 7.31
C GLU A 49 1.89 -20.80 5.88
N ALA A 50 3.07 -20.24 5.60
CA ALA A 50 3.43 -19.78 4.27
C ALA A 50 3.33 -20.90 3.23
N LYS A 51 3.85 -22.08 3.54
CA LYS A 51 3.77 -23.26 2.67
C LYS A 51 2.32 -23.68 2.40
N GLY A 52 1.45 -23.60 3.40
CA GLY A 52 0.02 -23.88 3.24
C GLY A 52 -0.67 -22.92 2.29
N LEU A 53 -0.39 -21.62 2.42
CA LEU A 53 -0.93 -20.59 1.56
C LEU A 53 -0.45 -20.75 0.10
N LEU A 54 0.86 -20.99 -0.10
CA LEU A 54 1.44 -21.22 -1.42
C LEU A 54 0.79 -22.41 -2.12
N LYS A 55 0.68 -23.56 -1.46
CA LYS A 55 0.02 -24.76 -2.02
C LYS A 55 -1.45 -24.51 -2.38
N THR A 56 -2.15 -23.70 -1.59
CA THR A 56 -3.54 -23.34 -1.88
C THR A 56 -3.65 -22.52 -3.15
N TYR A 57 -2.74 -21.56 -3.34
CA TYR A 57 -2.70 -20.74 -4.54
C TYR A 57 -2.30 -21.57 -5.77
N GLU A 58 -1.24 -22.37 -5.69
CA GLU A 58 -0.76 -23.23 -6.80
C GLU A 58 -1.84 -24.16 -7.32
N ARG A 59 -2.73 -24.67 -6.44
CA ARG A 59 -3.82 -25.56 -6.82
C ARG A 59 -4.89 -24.93 -7.69
N ILE A 60 -5.07 -23.61 -7.59
CA ILE A 60 -6.07 -22.85 -8.36
C ILE A 60 -5.46 -22.02 -9.49
N ALA A 61 -4.15 -21.85 -9.48
CA ALA A 61 -3.42 -21.11 -10.50
C ALA A 61 -3.38 -21.89 -11.82
N ALA A 62 -3.38 -21.18 -12.94
CA ALA A 62 -3.16 -21.82 -14.24
C ALA A 62 -1.74 -22.43 -14.32
N SER A 63 -1.55 -23.43 -15.17
CA SER A 63 -0.27 -24.16 -15.27
C SER A 63 0.90 -23.28 -15.71
N ASP A 64 0.64 -22.16 -16.38
CA ASP A 64 1.60 -21.16 -16.84
C ASP A 64 1.62 -19.88 -15.96
N ALA A 65 0.91 -19.89 -14.84
CA ALA A 65 0.84 -18.75 -13.94
C ALA A 65 2.20 -18.39 -13.34
N ILE A 66 2.48 -17.09 -13.26
CA ILE A 66 3.62 -16.59 -12.50
C ILE A 66 3.23 -16.62 -11.02
N ILE A 67 3.89 -17.48 -10.26
CA ILE A 67 3.59 -17.70 -8.84
C ILE A 67 4.51 -16.94 -7.89
N ALA A 68 5.66 -16.46 -8.38
CA ALA A 68 6.59 -15.66 -7.60
C ALA A 68 7.43 -14.73 -8.48
N GLN A 69 7.99 -13.71 -7.84
CA GLN A 69 8.97 -12.81 -8.45
C GLN A 69 10.11 -12.55 -7.48
N TYR A 70 11.33 -12.54 -7.98
CA TYR A 70 12.52 -12.29 -7.18
C TYR A 70 12.96 -10.83 -7.31
N PHE A 71 13.26 -10.22 -6.20
CA PHE A 71 13.87 -8.90 -6.10
C PHE A 71 15.19 -9.01 -5.35
N GLY A 72 16.28 -8.53 -5.95
CA GLY A 72 17.59 -8.56 -5.33
C GLY A 72 17.65 -7.71 -4.06
N LYS A 73 18.38 -8.19 -3.05
CA LYS A 73 18.55 -7.53 -1.76
C LYS A 73 18.94 -6.06 -1.90
N ASP A 74 19.95 -5.77 -2.74
CA ASP A 74 20.48 -4.41 -2.92
C ASP A 74 19.43 -3.41 -3.42
N LEU A 75 18.48 -3.88 -4.24
CA LEU A 75 17.39 -3.05 -4.74
C LEU A 75 16.36 -2.77 -3.64
N VAL A 76 16.03 -3.79 -2.85
CA VAL A 76 15.12 -3.66 -1.71
C VAL A 76 15.72 -2.73 -0.65
N ASP A 77 17.00 -2.89 -0.34
CA ASP A 77 17.72 -2.03 0.60
C ASP A 77 17.71 -0.55 0.13
N LYS A 78 17.93 -0.30 -1.16
CA LYS A 78 17.86 1.06 -1.73
C LYS A 78 16.46 1.67 -1.60
N ILE A 79 15.41 0.88 -1.77
CA ILE A 79 14.03 1.36 -1.57
C ILE A 79 13.79 1.71 -0.11
N LEU A 80 14.19 0.84 0.82
CA LEU A 80 14.00 1.05 2.25
C LEU A 80 14.87 2.19 2.80
N ALA A 81 16.04 2.44 2.23
CA ALA A 81 16.95 3.52 2.62
C ALA A 81 16.51 4.92 2.14
N GLN A 82 15.43 5.04 1.39
CA GLN A 82 14.95 6.34 0.92
C GLN A 82 14.50 7.23 2.09
N PRO A 83 14.75 8.54 2.05
CA PRO A 83 14.35 9.45 3.10
C PRO A 83 12.85 9.34 3.43
N GLY A 84 12.53 9.12 4.70
CA GLY A 84 11.15 9.01 5.17
C GLY A 84 10.44 7.68 4.87
N CYS A 85 11.14 6.72 4.27
CA CYS A 85 10.58 5.40 4.02
C CYS A 85 10.42 4.62 5.33
N VAL A 86 9.22 4.07 5.57
CA VAL A 86 8.89 3.26 6.75
C VAL A 86 8.46 1.84 6.38
N GLY A 87 8.39 1.53 5.09
CA GLY A 87 7.97 0.22 4.58
C GLY A 87 7.88 0.20 3.07
N VAL A 88 7.39 -0.90 2.53
CA VAL A 88 7.19 -1.06 1.09
C VAL A 88 5.75 -1.46 0.78
N ARG A 89 5.29 -1.07 -0.42
CA ARG A 89 4.03 -1.54 -0.99
C ARG A 89 4.31 -2.21 -2.32
N MET A 90 3.67 -3.37 -2.51
CA MET A 90 3.78 -4.15 -3.73
C MET A 90 2.50 -4.01 -4.56
N TYR A 91 2.64 -3.60 -5.81
CA TYR A 91 1.55 -3.45 -6.76
C TYR A 91 1.58 -4.56 -7.79
N TYR A 92 0.43 -5.07 -8.13
CA TYR A 92 0.28 -5.90 -9.31
C TYR A 92 0.34 -5.04 -10.56
N GLY A 93 1.19 -5.42 -11.49
CA GLY A 93 1.37 -4.75 -12.76
C GLY A 93 1.32 -5.74 -13.92
N LYS A 94 1.57 -5.25 -15.11
CA LYS A 94 1.62 -6.05 -16.32
C LYS A 94 2.74 -5.55 -17.21
N HIS A 95 3.54 -6.47 -17.73
CA HIS A 95 4.55 -6.18 -18.74
C HIS A 95 3.93 -5.83 -20.10
N THR A 96 4.70 -5.20 -20.96
CA THR A 96 4.29 -4.91 -22.34
C THR A 96 3.95 -6.16 -23.15
N ASN A 97 4.58 -7.30 -22.83
CA ASN A 97 4.29 -8.62 -23.41
C ASN A 97 3.06 -9.32 -22.80
N GLY A 98 2.32 -8.63 -21.92
CA GLY A 98 1.11 -9.13 -21.29
C GLY A 98 1.30 -10.00 -20.05
N LYS A 99 2.53 -10.35 -19.66
CA LYS A 99 2.78 -11.16 -18.45
C LYS A 99 2.58 -10.36 -17.19
N PRO A 100 2.04 -10.97 -16.10
CA PRO A 100 1.95 -10.33 -14.81
C PRO A 100 3.33 -9.91 -14.28
N GLY A 101 3.35 -8.82 -13.53
CA GLY A 101 4.54 -8.31 -12.89
C GLY A 101 4.22 -7.65 -11.57
N MET A 102 5.20 -7.47 -10.70
CA MET A 102 5.08 -6.73 -9.45
C MET A 102 5.97 -5.50 -9.49
N ILE A 103 5.48 -4.43 -8.88
CA ILE A 103 6.20 -3.17 -8.69
C ILE A 103 6.31 -2.94 -7.19
N ILE A 104 7.51 -2.63 -6.71
CA ILE A 104 7.74 -2.30 -5.29
C ILE A 104 8.04 -0.81 -5.19
N MET A 105 7.34 -0.14 -4.30
CA MET A 105 7.53 1.27 -3.95
C MET A 105 7.77 1.42 -2.46
N GLY A 106 8.62 2.37 -2.06
CA GLY A 106 8.72 2.80 -0.68
C GLY A 106 7.44 3.50 -0.23
N VAL A 107 7.13 3.44 1.05
CA VAL A 107 5.97 4.10 1.66
C VAL A 107 6.43 4.96 2.81
N ASP A 108 5.95 6.21 2.87
CA ASP A 108 6.24 7.14 3.95
C ASP A 108 5.35 6.90 5.19
N LYS A 109 5.65 7.61 6.30
CA LYS A 109 4.88 7.53 7.55
C LYS A 109 3.40 7.93 7.42
N ASN A 110 3.02 8.63 6.34
CA ASN A 110 1.64 9.03 6.07
C ASN A 110 0.93 8.01 5.16
N GLY A 111 1.60 6.90 4.82
CA GLY A 111 1.08 5.88 3.93
C GLY A 111 1.09 6.26 2.44
N LYS A 112 1.84 7.29 2.06
CA LYS A 112 2.00 7.70 0.66
C LYS A 112 3.18 6.98 0.04
N ASP A 113 3.05 6.64 -1.25
CA ASP A 113 4.13 6.05 -2.02
C ASP A 113 5.19 7.09 -2.36
N ILE A 114 6.45 6.69 -2.20
CA ILE A 114 7.62 7.49 -2.59
C ILE A 114 7.88 7.24 -4.07
N VAL A 115 7.35 8.12 -4.92
CA VAL A 115 7.38 7.95 -6.38
C VAL A 115 8.55 8.64 -7.06
N SER A 116 9.24 9.53 -6.36
CA SER A 116 10.40 10.30 -6.89
C SER A 116 11.75 9.63 -6.65
N GLY A 117 11.76 8.47 -6.02
CA GLY A 117 12.99 7.76 -5.65
C GLY A 117 13.22 6.48 -6.44
N VAL A 118 13.87 5.52 -5.80
CA VAL A 118 14.12 4.18 -6.35
C VAL A 118 12.82 3.37 -6.30
N LEU A 119 12.43 2.83 -7.44
CA LEU A 119 11.31 1.91 -7.58
C LEU A 119 11.85 0.59 -8.14
N ALA A 120 11.26 -0.54 -7.75
CA ALA A 120 11.55 -1.84 -8.35
C ALA A 120 10.42 -2.23 -9.30
N GLY A 121 10.80 -2.64 -10.49
CA GLY A 121 9.89 -3.22 -11.50
C GLY A 121 10.06 -4.73 -11.60
N PRO A 122 9.27 -5.37 -12.46
CA PRO A 122 9.26 -6.81 -12.58
C PRO A 122 10.57 -7.30 -13.23
N VAL A 123 11.29 -8.18 -12.53
CA VAL A 123 12.64 -8.61 -12.92
C VAL A 123 12.76 -10.11 -13.21
N ILE A 124 12.72 -10.96 -12.20
CA ILE A 124 12.89 -12.41 -12.35
C ILE A 124 11.61 -13.11 -11.91
N ILE A 125 11.05 -13.92 -12.77
CA ILE A 125 9.76 -14.59 -12.57
C ILE A 125 9.94 -16.09 -12.29
N CYS A 126 9.02 -16.64 -11.52
CA CYS A 126 8.88 -18.07 -11.27
C CYS A 126 7.53 -18.55 -11.84
N PRO A 127 7.50 -19.53 -12.73
CA PRO A 127 8.63 -20.19 -13.38
C PRO A 127 9.36 -19.31 -14.43
N PRO A 128 10.61 -19.61 -14.85
CA PRO A 128 11.38 -20.81 -14.50
C PRO A 128 12.25 -20.69 -13.25
N TYR A 129 12.47 -19.49 -12.72
CA TYR A 129 13.41 -19.27 -11.61
C TYR A 129 12.69 -19.32 -10.26
N CYS A 130 12.40 -20.54 -9.80
CA CYS A 130 11.77 -20.77 -8.50
C CYS A 130 12.81 -21.18 -7.45
N GLY A 131 12.56 -20.77 -6.18
CA GLY A 131 13.33 -21.28 -5.05
C GLY A 131 12.84 -22.66 -4.59
N ASP A 132 13.62 -23.31 -3.73
CA ASP A 132 13.30 -24.63 -3.15
C ASP A 132 12.24 -24.54 -2.04
N THR A 133 11.03 -24.13 -2.40
CA THR A 133 9.90 -24.07 -1.46
C THR A 133 9.06 -25.36 -1.45
N LYS A 134 9.51 -26.39 -2.18
CA LYS A 134 8.81 -27.69 -2.31
C LYS A 134 9.09 -28.63 -1.13
#